data_2fbc39640b545d9cfe8c6563774738ef
#
_entry.id   2fbc39640b545d9cfe8c6563774738ef
#
_cell.length_a   1.000
_cell.length_b   1.000
_cell.length_c   1.000
_cell.angle_alpha   90.00
_cell.angle_beta   90.00
_cell.angle_gamma   90.00
#
_symmetry.space_group_name_H-M   'P 1'
#
loop_
_entity.id
_entity.type
_entity.pdbx_description
1 polymer ?
#
loop_
_entity_poly.entity_id
_entity_poly.type
_entity_poly.pdbx_seq_one_letter_code
_entity_poly.pdbx_strand_id
1 'polypeptide(L)'
;MVIKKESSYFERLQQIAVSGFSPSALTSYVRNPIDFYASKILRVSDMEDVEENIAANTMGSIIHEALDKLYQPYVGRILIKADFDQIKKQMLPELEVAYQKEYISTSDPVGKNKIIYEVSLHYIKKMVQSDLDLVQNGCELIIKSVERKLEAEIKVPQIGKVKIHGMVDRIDQLDGKLRIIDYKSGATDKGNVGIDPEDFNILSGDYKKAKAFQVLMYSYLYSLNEPFTEASAGIISFKNFDQGYIPFAFKAGRSYQEKMIDVEVLQNFEQVLFALIQELFNKEIHLTEKPV
;
A
#
# COMPACT_ATOMS: atom_id res chain seq x y z
N MET A 1 25.54 12.47 -6.49
CA MET A 1 25.69 13.31 -5.27
C MET A 1 25.90 12.44 -4.05
N VAL A 2 26.72 12.90 -3.07
CA VAL A 2 26.91 12.19 -1.79
C VAL A 2 26.74 13.21 -0.66
N ILE A 3 25.89 12.88 0.32
CA ILE A 3 25.63 13.73 1.50
C ILE A 3 26.03 12.98 2.75
N LYS A 4 26.85 13.60 3.60
CA LYS A 4 27.19 13.07 4.93
C LYS A 4 26.01 13.27 5.88
N LYS A 5 25.76 12.29 6.73
CA LYS A 5 24.75 12.38 7.78
C LYS A 5 25.31 13.19 8.95
N GLU A 6 24.82 14.40 9.14
CA GLU A 6 25.20 15.32 10.21
C GLU A 6 24.25 15.21 11.42
N SER A 7 24.54 15.91 12.51
CA SER A 7 23.72 15.87 13.72
C SER A 7 22.25 16.21 13.47
N SER A 8 21.97 17.22 12.64
CA SER A 8 20.61 17.62 12.27
C SER A 8 19.82 16.50 11.55
N TYR A 9 20.51 15.69 10.74
CA TYR A 9 19.91 14.50 10.12
C TYR A 9 19.42 13.52 11.19
N PHE A 10 20.26 13.21 12.19
CA PHE A 10 19.91 12.24 13.24
C PHE A 10 18.82 12.77 14.18
N GLU A 11 18.85 14.05 14.52
CA GLU A 11 17.77 14.68 15.30
C GLU A 11 16.42 14.55 14.59
N ARG A 12 16.42 14.82 13.27
CA ARG A 12 15.20 14.68 12.47
C ARG A 12 14.78 13.21 12.30
N LEU A 13 15.74 12.32 12.10
CA LEU A 13 15.47 10.88 11.98
C LEU A 13 14.87 10.30 13.27
N GLN A 14 15.33 10.77 14.45
CA GLN A 14 14.73 10.39 15.72
C GLN A 14 13.28 10.87 15.85
N GLN A 15 12.95 12.08 15.38
CA GLN A 15 11.57 12.55 15.35
C GLN A 15 10.70 11.64 14.45
N ILE A 16 11.24 11.19 13.31
CA ILE A 16 10.54 10.26 12.43
C ILE A 16 10.37 8.90 13.12
N ALA A 17 11.39 8.39 13.83
CA ALA A 17 11.29 7.14 14.57
C ALA A 17 10.21 7.17 15.67
N VAL A 18 9.97 8.33 16.28
CA VAL A 18 8.91 8.55 17.27
C VAL A 18 7.54 8.70 16.59
N SER A 19 7.45 9.45 15.49
CA SER A 19 6.19 9.65 14.75
C SER A 19 5.77 8.42 13.95
N GLY A 20 6.73 7.65 13.48
CA GLY A 20 6.56 6.40 12.75
C GLY A 20 7.07 6.43 11.32
N PHE A 21 7.71 5.32 10.90
CA PHE A 21 8.04 5.09 9.50
C PHE A 21 6.87 4.44 8.77
N SER A 22 6.50 4.99 7.62
CA SER A 22 5.56 4.36 6.69
C SER A 22 6.30 3.49 5.65
N PRO A 23 5.62 2.52 4.99
CA PRO A 23 6.22 1.77 3.89
C PRO A 23 6.77 2.68 2.79
N SER A 24 6.04 3.73 2.43
CA SER A 24 6.46 4.69 1.40
C SER A 24 7.68 5.51 1.81
N ALA A 25 7.82 5.86 3.10
CA ALA A 25 8.99 6.56 3.60
C ALA A 25 10.24 5.67 3.49
N LEU A 26 10.15 4.41 3.91
CA LEU A 26 11.26 3.46 3.81
C LEU A 26 11.63 3.13 2.37
N THR A 27 10.64 2.86 1.52
CA THR A 27 10.89 2.55 0.11
C THR A 27 11.35 3.77 -0.70
N SER A 28 11.07 5.01 -0.27
CA SER A 28 11.68 6.20 -0.88
C SER A 28 13.19 6.25 -0.65
N TYR A 29 13.66 5.83 0.54
CA TYR A 29 15.09 5.67 0.80
C TYR A 29 15.72 4.58 -0.07
N VAL A 30 15.02 3.44 -0.24
CA VAL A 30 15.48 2.37 -1.13
C VAL A 30 15.59 2.87 -2.57
N ARG A 31 14.64 3.67 -3.03
CA ARG A 31 14.66 4.28 -4.36
C ARG A 31 15.85 5.19 -4.53
N ASN A 32 15.95 6.21 -3.70
CA ASN A 32 17.03 7.18 -3.74
C ASN A 32 17.20 7.84 -2.35
N PRO A 33 18.31 7.60 -1.65
CA PRO A 33 18.58 8.22 -0.35
C PRO A 33 18.55 9.75 -0.37
N ILE A 34 18.85 10.38 -1.51
CA ILE A 34 18.82 11.85 -1.66
C ILE A 34 17.37 12.36 -1.67
N ASP A 35 16.45 11.68 -2.36
CA ASP A 35 15.02 12.04 -2.35
C ASP A 35 14.41 11.89 -0.95
N PHE A 36 14.79 10.81 -0.24
CA PHE A 36 14.41 10.63 1.16
C PHE A 36 14.93 11.79 2.02
N TYR A 37 16.19 12.18 1.86
CA TYR A 37 16.79 13.30 2.57
C TYR A 37 16.03 14.60 2.31
N ALA A 38 15.82 14.95 1.04
CA ALA A 38 15.10 16.15 0.67
C ALA A 38 13.67 16.17 1.26
N SER A 39 12.89 15.10 1.04
CA SER A 39 11.48 15.09 1.39
C SER A 39 11.20 14.82 2.88
N LYS A 40 11.97 13.93 3.56
CA LYS A 40 11.69 13.51 4.94
C LYS A 40 12.56 14.23 5.97
N ILE A 41 13.81 14.53 5.62
CA ILE A 41 14.72 15.20 6.56
C ILE A 41 14.59 16.73 6.42
N LEU A 42 14.79 17.26 5.21
CA LEU A 42 14.71 18.71 4.97
C LEU A 42 13.26 19.21 4.83
N ARG A 43 12.29 18.33 4.60
CA ARG A 43 10.88 18.67 4.33
C ARG A 43 10.71 19.60 3.12
N VAL A 44 11.59 19.48 2.15
CA VAL A 44 11.39 20.14 0.87
C VAL A 44 10.30 19.36 0.15
N SER A 45 9.11 19.93 0.08
CA SER A 45 8.07 19.47 -0.85
C SER A 45 8.23 20.20 -2.17
N ASP A 46 8.01 19.52 -3.28
CA ASP A 46 7.73 20.22 -4.51
C ASP A 46 6.56 21.19 -4.24
N MET A 47 6.64 22.43 -4.79
CA MET A 47 5.47 23.32 -4.74
C MET A 47 4.29 22.53 -5.31
N GLU A 48 3.18 22.49 -4.56
CA GLU A 48 1.94 21.97 -5.11
C GLU A 48 1.57 22.89 -6.29
N ASP A 49 1.91 22.45 -7.49
CA ASP A 49 1.32 23.03 -8.69
C ASP A 49 -0.19 22.91 -8.58
N VAL A 50 -0.89 24.01 -8.83
CA VAL A 50 -2.34 23.96 -8.95
C VAL A 50 -2.65 22.97 -10.08
N GLU A 51 -3.17 21.79 -9.73
CA GLU A 51 -3.49 20.75 -10.70
C GLU A 51 -4.62 21.24 -11.61
N GLU A 52 -4.27 21.74 -12.80
CA GLU A 52 -5.28 21.98 -13.86
C GLU A 52 -5.93 20.67 -14.32
N ASN A 53 -5.20 19.55 -14.18
CA ASN A 53 -5.69 18.21 -14.47
C ASN A 53 -5.36 17.29 -13.30
N ILE A 54 -6.28 16.40 -12.96
CA ILE A 54 -6.11 15.40 -11.92
C ILE A 54 -4.88 14.55 -12.20
N ALA A 55 -3.95 14.49 -11.25
CA ALA A 55 -2.77 13.61 -11.36
C ALA A 55 -3.14 12.14 -11.05
N ALA A 56 -2.23 11.23 -11.37
CA ALA A 56 -2.47 9.80 -11.17
C ALA A 56 -2.61 9.40 -9.69
N ASN A 57 -1.92 10.11 -8.79
CA ASN A 57 -2.04 9.96 -7.34
C ASN A 57 -3.42 10.42 -6.85
N THR A 58 -3.90 11.59 -7.29
CA THR A 58 -5.23 12.12 -6.94
C THR A 58 -6.34 11.20 -7.45
N MET A 59 -6.22 10.65 -8.68
CA MET A 59 -7.13 9.60 -9.15
C MET A 59 -7.13 8.37 -8.24
N GLY A 60 -5.96 7.96 -7.75
CA GLY A 60 -5.85 6.86 -6.79
C GLY A 60 -6.62 7.15 -5.51
N SER A 61 -6.41 8.33 -4.89
CA SER A 61 -7.10 8.76 -3.67
C SER A 61 -8.63 8.79 -3.86
N ILE A 62 -9.13 9.28 -5.01
CA ILE A 62 -10.57 9.29 -5.32
C ILE A 62 -11.15 7.87 -5.33
N ILE A 63 -10.45 6.91 -5.96
CA ILE A 63 -10.92 5.52 -6.03
C ILE A 63 -10.91 4.87 -4.65
N HIS A 64 -9.86 5.07 -3.86
CA HIS A 64 -9.73 4.52 -2.51
C HIS A 64 -10.84 5.05 -1.59
N GLU A 65 -11.04 6.37 -1.56
CA GLU A 65 -12.10 7.00 -0.76
C GLU A 65 -13.49 6.49 -1.14
N ALA A 66 -13.79 6.38 -2.45
CA ALA A 66 -15.07 5.88 -2.91
C ALA A 66 -15.28 4.40 -2.51
N LEU A 67 -14.25 3.54 -2.66
CA LEU A 67 -14.33 2.15 -2.24
C LEU A 67 -14.46 2.00 -0.72
N ASP A 68 -13.76 2.83 0.06
CA ASP A 68 -13.95 2.88 1.51
C ASP A 68 -15.41 3.12 1.86
N LYS A 69 -16.01 4.19 1.34
CA LYS A 69 -17.41 4.57 1.64
C LYS A 69 -18.40 3.49 1.18
N LEU A 70 -18.15 2.88 0.03
CA LEU A 70 -19.01 1.81 -0.50
C LEU A 70 -19.02 0.56 0.37
N TYR A 71 -17.87 0.16 0.93
CA TYR A 71 -17.76 -1.08 1.69
C TYR A 71 -17.88 -0.89 3.21
N GLN A 72 -17.64 0.29 3.74
CA GLN A 72 -17.72 0.58 5.19
C GLN A 72 -19.02 0.11 5.84
N PRO A 73 -20.24 0.27 5.23
CA PRO A 73 -21.50 -0.19 5.84
C PRO A 73 -21.61 -1.72 5.95
N TYR A 74 -20.73 -2.46 5.28
CA TYR A 74 -20.78 -3.91 5.17
C TYR A 74 -19.65 -4.61 5.95
N VAL A 75 -18.83 -3.84 6.67
CA VAL A 75 -17.74 -4.37 7.47
C VAL A 75 -18.26 -5.30 8.56
N GLY A 76 -17.59 -6.45 8.74
CA GLY A 76 -17.83 -7.41 9.80
C GLY A 76 -18.93 -8.45 9.53
N ARG A 77 -19.55 -8.44 8.35
CA ARG A 77 -20.56 -9.42 7.97
C ARG A 77 -20.33 -10.06 6.60
N ILE A 78 -20.91 -11.22 6.39
CA ILE A 78 -20.89 -11.91 5.11
C ILE A 78 -21.64 -11.06 4.07
N LEU A 79 -21.01 -10.79 2.94
CA LEU A 79 -21.65 -10.12 1.82
C LEU A 79 -22.56 -11.10 1.07
N ILE A 80 -23.76 -10.62 0.74
CA ILE A 80 -24.72 -11.35 -0.06
C ILE A 80 -25.08 -10.60 -1.34
N LYS A 81 -25.63 -11.26 -2.35
CA LYS A 81 -25.99 -10.65 -3.63
C LYS A 81 -26.81 -9.35 -3.48
N ALA A 82 -27.77 -9.33 -2.55
CA ALA A 82 -28.63 -8.16 -2.33
C ALA A 82 -27.86 -6.91 -1.88
N ASP A 83 -26.71 -7.07 -1.20
CA ASP A 83 -25.87 -5.95 -0.79
C ASP A 83 -25.29 -5.23 -2.01
N PHE A 84 -24.91 -5.98 -3.04
CA PHE A 84 -24.35 -5.40 -4.26
C PHE A 84 -25.36 -4.59 -5.06
N ASP A 85 -26.66 -4.85 -4.91
CA ASP A 85 -27.71 -4.00 -5.51
C ASP A 85 -27.73 -2.61 -4.86
N GLN A 86 -27.43 -2.52 -3.57
CA GLN A 86 -27.30 -1.24 -2.86
C GLN A 86 -25.95 -0.58 -3.16
N ILE A 87 -24.85 -1.33 -3.11
CA ILE A 87 -23.51 -0.82 -3.44
C ILE A 87 -23.52 -0.20 -4.84
N LYS A 88 -24.12 -0.87 -5.83
CA LYS A 88 -24.21 -0.36 -7.21
C LYS A 88 -24.97 0.96 -7.31
N LYS A 89 -26.01 1.18 -6.51
CA LYS A 89 -26.75 2.46 -6.48
C LYS A 89 -25.92 3.60 -5.90
N GLN A 90 -25.00 3.29 -5.00
CA GLN A 90 -24.18 4.28 -4.30
C GLN A 90 -22.85 4.60 -5.02
N MET A 91 -22.47 3.84 -6.07
CA MET A 91 -21.18 4.05 -6.74
C MET A 91 -21.00 5.47 -7.30
N LEU A 92 -22.03 6.02 -7.96
CA LEU A 92 -21.98 7.38 -8.50
C LEU A 92 -21.96 8.43 -7.38
N PRO A 93 -22.90 8.40 -6.40
CA PRO A 93 -22.88 9.34 -5.28
C PRO A 93 -21.55 9.36 -4.51
N GLU A 94 -21.00 8.19 -4.18
CA GLU A 94 -19.76 8.12 -3.42
C GLU A 94 -18.55 8.56 -4.25
N LEU A 95 -18.51 8.24 -5.53
CA LEU A 95 -17.48 8.76 -6.43
C LEU A 95 -17.54 10.29 -6.52
N GLU A 96 -18.71 10.88 -6.61
CA GLU A 96 -18.89 12.34 -6.70
C GLU A 96 -18.39 13.02 -5.42
N VAL A 97 -18.73 12.47 -4.25
CA VAL A 97 -18.24 12.97 -2.95
C VAL A 97 -16.72 12.86 -2.87
N ALA A 98 -16.14 11.71 -3.23
CA ALA A 98 -14.68 11.51 -3.23
C ALA A 98 -13.98 12.45 -4.21
N TYR A 99 -14.55 12.65 -5.39
CA TYR A 99 -14.02 13.56 -6.41
C TYR A 99 -13.99 15.01 -5.90
N GLN A 100 -15.09 15.50 -5.31
CA GLN A 100 -15.18 16.86 -4.77
C GLN A 100 -14.22 17.09 -3.60
N LYS A 101 -13.99 16.06 -2.78
CA LYS A 101 -13.07 16.13 -1.64
C LYS A 101 -11.61 16.18 -2.05
N GLU A 102 -11.21 15.33 -2.99
CA GLU A 102 -9.82 15.18 -3.40
C GLU A 102 -9.41 16.19 -4.49
N TYR A 103 -10.37 16.59 -5.32
CA TYR A 103 -10.16 17.61 -6.35
C TYR A 103 -11.11 18.77 -6.11
N ILE A 104 -10.58 19.85 -5.52
CA ILE A 104 -11.35 21.06 -5.16
C ILE A 104 -11.86 21.75 -6.43
N SER A 105 -12.98 21.30 -6.95
CA SER A 105 -13.67 21.91 -8.07
C SER A 105 -15.14 22.07 -7.77
N THR A 106 -15.65 23.26 -8.02
CA THR A 106 -17.08 23.58 -7.86
C THR A 106 -17.92 23.33 -9.13
N SER A 107 -17.28 22.82 -10.18
CA SER A 107 -17.91 22.57 -11.48
C SER A 107 -17.82 21.11 -11.89
N ASP A 108 -18.75 20.68 -12.75
CA ASP A 108 -18.71 19.36 -13.36
C ASP A 108 -17.36 19.08 -14.05
N PRO A 109 -16.86 17.83 -13.99
CA PRO A 109 -15.62 17.48 -14.65
C PRO A 109 -15.68 17.77 -16.17
N VAL A 110 -14.67 18.46 -16.68
CA VAL A 110 -14.55 18.76 -18.13
C VAL A 110 -13.18 18.30 -18.67
N GLY A 111 -13.08 18.10 -19.97
CA GLY A 111 -11.82 17.75 -20.63
C GLY A 111 -11.20 16.46 -20.08
N LYS A 112 -9.90 16.51 -19.72
CA LYS A 112 -9.16 15.37 -19.13
C LYS A 112 -9.75 14.91 -17.82
N ASN A 113 -10.24 15.82 -16.99
CA ASN A 113 -10.80 15.50 -15.68
C ASN A 113 -12.07 14.66 -15.80
N LYS A 114 -12.87 14.88 -16.86
CA LYS A 114 -14.02 14.02 -17.18
C LYS A 114 -13.59 12.61 -17.53
N ILE A 115 -12.53 12.47 -18.31
CA ILE A 115 -11.99 11.14 -18.65
C ILE A 115 -11.52 10.41 -17.38
N ILE A 116 -10.81 11.10 -16.48
CA ILE A 116 -10.33 10.52 -15.22
C ILE A 116 -11.50 10.13 -14.32
N TYR A 117 -12.53 10.95 -14.23
CA TYR A 117 -13.76 10.64 -13.51
C TYR A 117 -14.42 9.35 -14.03
N GLU A 118 -14.60 9.24 -15.36
CA GLU A 118 -15.20 8.06 -15.99
C GLU A 118 -14.33 6.80 -15.84
N VAL A 119 -13.00 6.96 -15.90
CA VAL A 119 -12.05 5.86 -15.65
C VAL A 119 -12.13 5.41 -14.18
N SER A 120 -12.22 6.34 -13.24
CA SER A 120 -12.39 6.02 -11.81
C SER A 120 -13.68 5.24 -11.56
N LEU A 121 -14.79 5.69 -12.16
CA LEU A 121 -16.07 4.98 -12.11
C LEU A 121 -15.95 3.56 -12.71
N HIS A 122 -15.26 3.43 -13.82
CA HIS A 122 -15.04 2.14 -14.46
C HIS A 122 -14.27 1.18 -13.55
N TYR A 123 -13.23 1.66 -12.85
CA TYR A 123 -12.44 0.85 -11.91
C TYR A 123 -13.27 0.43 -10.69
N ILE A 124 -14.06 1.36 -10.12
CA ILE A 124 -14.97 1.04 -9.02
C ILE A 124 -15.99 -0.02 -9.46
N LYS A 125 -16.60 0.12 -10.65
CA LYS A 125 -17.54 -0.87 -11.20
C LYS A 125 -16.88 -2.24 -11.37
N LYS A 126 -15.65 -2.30 -11.89
CA LYS A 126 -14.90 -3.57 -12.03
C LYS A 126 -14.65 -4.23 -10.68
N MET A 127 -14.24 -3.45 -9.65
CA MET A 127 -13.99 -3.96 -8.32
C MET A 127 -15.27 -4.54 -7.69
N VAL A 128 -16.35 -3.78 -7.70
CA VAL A 128 -17.65 -4.21 -7.18
C VAL A 128 -18.18 -5.44 -7.92
N GLN A 129 -18.00 -5.49 -9.26
CA GLN A 129 -18.41 -6.65 -10.05
C GLN A 129 -17.58 -7.89 -9.73
N SER A 130 -16.26 -7.74 -9.57
CA SER A 130 -15.37 -8.84 -9.17
C SER A 130 -15.78 -9.47 -7.84
N ASP A 131 -16.10 -8.65 -6.84
CA ASP A 131 -16.58 -9.15 -5.54
C ASP A 131 -17.96 -9.82 -5.66
N LEU A 132 -18.86 -9.24 -6.46
CA LEU A 132 -20.15 -9.86 -6.73
C LEU A 132 -19.99 -11.23 -7.40
N ASP A 133 -19.08 -11.36 -8.35
CA ASP A 133 -18.81 -12.61 -9.05
C ASP A 133 -18.29 -13.70 -8.07
N LEU A 134 -17.42 -13.32 -7.10
CA LEU A 134 -17.00 -14.23 -6.04
C LEU A 134 -18.21 -14.75 -5.22
N VAL A 135 -19.08 -13.85 -4.78
CA VAL A 135 -20.27 -14.20 -3.99
C VAL A 135 -21.27 -15.01 -4.83
N GLN A 136 -21.46 -14.70 -6.12
CA GLN A 136 -22.35 -15.46 -7.01
C GLN A 136 -21.80 -16.86 -7.31
N ASN A 137 -20.49 -17.04 -7.30
CA ASN A 137 -19.83 -18.35 -7.42
C ASN A 137 -19.82 -19.15 -6.13
N GLY A 138 -20.46 -18.64 -5.06
CA GLY A 138 -20.64 -19.33 -3.79
C GLY A 138 -19.52 -19.12 -2.78
N CYS A 139 -18.58 -18.20 -3.05
CA CYS A 139 -17.55 -17.86 -2.07
C CYS A 139 -18.15 -17.04 -0.91
N GLU A 140 -17.68 -17.32 0.30
CA GLU A 140 -17.96 -16.50 1.48
C GLU A 140 -16.98 -15.33 1.53
N LEU A 141 -17.49 -14.10 1.39
CA LEU A 141 -16.71 -12.88 1.45
C LEU A 141 -17.12 -12.00 2.63
N ILE A 142 -16.18 -11.71 3.51
CA ILE A 142 -16.36 -10.82 4.67
C ILE A 142 -15.33 -9.70 4.60
N ILE A 143 -15.78 -8.46 4.47
CA ILE A 143 -14.89 -7.29 4.62
C ILE A 143 -14.62 -7.10 6.11
N LYS A 144 -13.37 -7.27 6.55
CA LYS A 144 -12.95 -7.07 7.95
C LYS A 144 -12.73 -5.61 8.27
N SER A 145 -12.11 -4.88 7.35
CA SER A 145 -11.91 -3.43 7.43
C SER A 145 -11.53 -2.85 6.08
N VAL A 146 -11.77 -1.55 5.92
CA VAL A 146 -11.32 -0.71 4.81
C VAL A 146 -10.56 0.48 5.36
N GLU A 147 -9.58 1.03 4.61
CA GLU A 147 -8.72 2.18 4.96
C GLU A 147 -8.23 2.11 6.42
N ARG A 148 -7.79 0.92 6.82
CA ARG A 148 -7.42 0.67 8.21
C ARG A 148 -6.04 1.18 8.52
N LYS A 149 -5.95 2.17 9.40
CA LYS A 149 -4.68 2.63 9.97
C LYS A 149 -4.17 1.60 10.98
N LEU A 150 -2.96 1.10 10.74
CA LEU A 150 -2.22 0.23 11.64
C LEU A 150 -0.95 0.95 12.11
N GLU A 151 -0.61 0.77 13.38
CA GLU A 151 0.62 1.27 13.96
C GLU A 151 1.14 0.33 15.04
N ALA A 152 2.45 0.27 15.19
CA ALA A 152 3.10 -0.51 16.22
C ALA A 152 4.44 0.12 16.63
N GLU A 153 4.85 -0.13 17.88
CA GLU A 153 6.20 0.17 18.35
C GLU A 153 7.02 -1.14 18.31
N ILE A 154 8.13 -1.10 17.62
CA ILE A 154 9.06 -2.21 17.49
C ILE A 154 10.40 -1.87 18.16
N LYS A 155 11.14 -2.88 18.62
CA LYS A 155 12.45 -2.68 19.25
C LYS A 155 13.55 -3.09 18.26
N VAL A 156 14.09 -2.11 17.55
CA VAL A 156 15.18 -2.33 16.59
C VAL A 156 16.51 -2.47 17.35
N PRO A 157 17.27 -3.55 17.13
CA PRO A 157 18.57 -3.73 17.79
C PRO A 157 19.49 -2.52 17.57
N GLN A 158 20.21 -2.08 18.62
CA GLN A 158 21.14 -0.94 18.64
C GLN A 158 20.48 0.46 18.46
N ILE A 159 19.22 0.54 18.01
CA ILE A 159 18.50 1.81 17.82
C ILE A 159 17.53 2.06 19.00
N GLY A 160 16.84 1.01 19.45
CA GLY A 160 15.81 1.12 20.49
C GLY A 160 14.40 1.08 19.91
N LYS A 161 13.50 1.83 20.54
CA LYS A 161 12.08 1.88 20.16
C LYS A 161 11.88 2.73 18.91
N VAL A 162 11.19 2.16 17.93
CA VAL A 162 10.84 2.81 16.68
C VAL A 162 9.38 2.53 16.39
N LYS A 163 8.63 3.58 16.08
CA LYS A 163 7.24 3.44 15.62
C LYS A 163 7.21 3.17 14.13
N ILE A 164 6.34 2.26 13.72
CA ILE A 164 6.01 2.00 12.32
C ILE A 164 4.50 2.13 12.14
N HIS A 165 4.06 2.56 10.96
CA HIS A 165 2.64 2.68 10.66
C HIS A 165 2.35 2.46 9.17
N GLY A 166 1.08 2.21 8.87
CA GLY A 166 0.59 2.11 7.49
C GLY A 166 -0.92 2.20 7.44
N MET A 167 -1.43 2.47 6.26
CA MET A 167 -2.86 2.43 5.93
C MET A 167 -3.08 1.25 5.00
N VAL A 168 -3.90 0.30 5.41
CA VAL A 168 -4.25 -0.88 4.61
C VAL A 168 -5.59 -0.61 3.94
N ASP A 169 -5.61 -0.65 2.62
CA ASP A 169 -6.80 -0.27 1.85
C ASP A 169 -7.97 -1.21 2.12
N ARG A 170 -7.69 -2.52 2.19
CA ARG A 170 -8.73 -3.52 2.50
C ARG A 170 -8.13 -4.72 3.23
N ILE A 171 -8.82 -5.16 4.27
CA ILE A 171 -8.61 -6.46 4.92
C ILE A 171 -9.92 -7.22 4.81
N ASP A 172 -9.87 -8.42 4.25
CA ASP A 172 -11.06 -9.25 4.10
C ASP A 172 -10.78 -10.72 4.41
N GLN A 173 -11.81 -11.51 4.40
CA GLN A 173 -11.77 -12.95 4.53
C GLN A 173 -12.54 -13.55 3.36
N LEU A 174 -11.89 -14.41 2.58
CA LEU A 174 -12.48 -15.13 1.48
C LEU A 174 -12.39 -16.62 1.76
N ASP A 175 -13.55 -17.28 1.90
CA ASP A 175 -13.66 -18.70 2.26
C ASP A 175 -12.82 -19.07 3.50
N GLY A 176 -12.88 -18.20 4.52
CA GLY A 176 -12.13 -18.36 5.76
C GLY A 176 -10.66 -17.89 5.71
N LYS A 177 -10.10 -17.58 4.54
CA LYS A 177 -8.71 -17.14 4.40
C LYS A 177 -8.59 -15.63 4.54
N LEU A 178 -7.78 -15.16 5.49
CA LEU A 178 -7.46 -13.74 5.67
C LEU A 178 -6.68 -13.20 4.49
N ARG A 179 -7.12 -12.06 3.94
CA ARG A 179 -6.40 -11.35 2.88
C ARG A 179 -6.13 -9.90 3.29
N ILE A 180 -4.90 -9.43 3.05
CA ILE A 180 -4.44 -8.06 3.26
C ILE A 180 -4.17 -7.48 1.88
N ILE A 181 -4.97 -6.51 1.47
CA ILE A 181 -5.04 -6.06 0.08
C ILE A 181 -4.70 -4.57 -0.01
N ASP A 182 -3.82 -4.25 -0.93
CA ASP A 182 -3.47 -2.88 -1.32
C ASP A 182 -3.97 -2.62 -2.75
N TYR A 183 -4.58 -1.46 -2.96
CA TYR A 183 -5.07 -1.04 -4.26
C TYR A 183 -4.02 -0.19 -4.98
N LYS A 184 -3.85 -0.41 -6.28
CA LYS A 184 -2.94 0.38 -7.10
C LYS A 184 -3.62 0.89 -8.36
N SER A 185 -3.64 2.21 -8.53
CA SER A 185 -4.10 2.84 -9.80
C SER A 185 -3.15 2.55 -10.97
N GLY A 186 -1.85 2.36 -10.69
CA GLY A 186 -0.83 2.01 -11.67
C GLY A 186 -0.74 0.51 -11.96
N ALA A 187 -0.03 0.16 -13.04
CA ALA A 187 0.22 -1.23 -13.41
C ALA A 187 1.05 -1.97 -12.35
N THR A 188 0.66 -3.20 -12.07
CA THR A 188 1.38 -4.12 -11.20
C THR A 188 1.36 -5.50 -11.83
N ASP A 189 2.48 -6.20 -11.78
CA ASP A 189 2.59 -7.58 -12.20
C ASP A 189 3.15 -8.47 -11.06
N LYS A 190 3.16 -9.78 -11.29
CA LYS A 190 3.66 -10.76 -10.31
C LYS A 190 5.13 -10.52 -9.93
N GLY A 191 5.94 -9.96 -10.84
CA GLY A 191 7.33 -9.65 -10.58
C GLY A 191 7.52 -8.51 -9.57
N ASN A 192 6.56 -7.58 -9.47
CA ASN A 192 6.61 -6.49 -8.49
C ASN A 192 6.32 -6.96 -7.05
N VAL A 193 5.53 -8.04 -6.91
CA VAL A 193 5.08 -8.55 -5.60
C VAL A 193 5.83 -9.83 -5.21
N GLY A 194 6.49 -10.47 -6.18
CA GLY A 194 7.25 -11.70 -5.96
C GLY A 194 8.74 -11.46 -5.71
N ILE A 195 9.34 -12.31 -4.88
CA ILE A 195 10.78 -12.30 -4.56
C ILE A 195 11.36 -13.72 -4.71
N ASP A 196 12.69 -13.81 -4.73
CA ASP A 196 13.37 -15.07 -4.53
C ASP A 196 13.28 -15.49 -3.06
N PRO A 197 12.89 -16.72 -2.72
CA PRO A 197 12.79 -17.17 -1.34
C PRO A 197 14.12 -17.11 -0.56
N GLU A 198 15.26 -17.17 -1.26
CA GLU A 198 16.59 -17.11 -0.66
C GLU A 198 17.13 -15.67 -0.55
N ASP A 199 16.45 -14.69 -1.15
CA ASP A 199 16.89 -13.30 -1.18
C ASP A 199 15.82 -12.31 -0.70
N PHE A 200 15.55 -12.31 0.59
CA PHE A 200 14.70 -11.27 1.21
C PHE A 200 15.35 -9.89 1.21
N ASN A 201 16.67 -9.80 1.13
CA ASN A 201 17.38 -8.51 1.12
C ASN A 201 17.09 -7.69 -0.13
N ILE A 202 16.62 -8.31 -1.21
CA ILE A 202 16.15 -7.61 -2.41
C ILE A 202 15.07 -6.56 -2.09
N LEU A 203 14.30 -6.74 -1.01
CA LEU A 203 13.25 -5.82 -0.57
C LEU A 203 13.79 -4.45 -0.15
N SER A 204 15.00 -4.40 0.40
CA SER A 204 15.71 -3.17 0.77
C SER A 204 16.77 -2.76 -0.25
N GLY A 205 17.09 -3.61 -1.23
CA GLY A 205 18.10 -3.38 -2.26
C GLY A 205 17.56 -2.85 -3.58
N ASP A 206 16.38 -3.30 -4.00
CA ASP A 206 15.78 -2.95 -5.30
C ASP A 206 14.39 -2.33 -5.14
N TYR A 207 14.25 -1.07 -5.52
CA TYR A 207 12.97 -0.33 -5.49
C TYR A 207 11.86 -1.00 -6.32
N LYS A 208 12.19 -1.80 -7.33
CA LYS A 208 11.20 -2.59 -8.08
C LYS A 208 10.38 -3.53 -7.18
N LYS A 209 10.89 -3.84 -5.98
CA LYS A 209 10.23 -4.64 -4.96
C LYS A 209 9.50 -3.81 -3.89
N ALA A 210 9.38 -2.50 -4.07
CA ALA A 210 8.66 -1.63 -3.13
C ALA A 210 7.22 -2.09 -2.84
N LYS A 211 6.55 -2.69 -3.83
CA LYS A 211 5.19 -3.23 -3.65
C LYS A 211 5.20 -4.50 -2.78
N ALA A 212 6.16 -5.40 -2.97
CA ALA A 212 6.37 -6.56 -2.10
C ALA A 212 6.70 -6.11 -0.67
N PHE A 213 7.61 -5.14 -0.52
CA PHE A 213 7.91 -4.54 0.78
C PHE A 213 6.66 -3.98 1.46
N GLN A 214 5.81 -3.27 0.73
CA GLN A 214 4.61 -2.64 1.26
C GLN A 214 3.60 -3.67 1.78
N VAL A 215 3.29 -4.71 1.01
CA VAL A 215 2.32 -5.73 1.45
C VAL A 215 2.86 -6.56 2.62
N LEU A 216 4.17 -6.83 2.66
CA LEU A 216 4.80 -7.50 3.79
C LEU A 216 4.80 -6.61 5.05
N MET A 217 5.05 -5.31 4.91
CA MET A 217 4.99 -4.38 6.03
C MET A 217 3.57 -4.25 6.60
N TYR A 218 2.55 -4.26 5.74
CA TYR A 218 1.16 -4.29 6.18
C TYR A 218 0.82 -5.58 6.93
N SER A 219 1.30 -6.72 6.43
CA SER A 219 1.10 -8.01 7.09
C SER A 219 1.81 -8.07 8.45
N TYR A 220 3.02 -7.54 8.53
CA TYR A 220 3.77 -7.43 9.77
C TYR A 220 3.06 -6.51 10.78
N LEU A 221 2.64 -5.31 10.36
CA LEU A 221 1.85 -4.40 11.19
C LEU A 221 0.55 -5.06 11.67
N TYR A 222 -0.15 -5.76 10.78
CA TYR A 222 -1.39 -6.44 11.14
C TYR A 222 -1.12 -7.53 12.18
N SER A 223 -0.07 -8.34 12.02
CA SER A 223 0.28 -9.42 12.95
C SER A 223 0.63 -8.92 14.36
N LEU A 224 1.20 -7.72 14.48
CA LEU A 224 1.49 -7.08 15.76
C LEU A 224 0.23 -6.55 16.47
N ASN A 225 -0.83 -6.27 15.73
CA ASN A 225 -2.11 -5.79 16.26
C ASN A 225 -3.11 -6.96 16.47
N GLU A 226 -3.21 -7.85 15.49
CA GLU A 226 -4.11 -9.01 15.48
C GLU A 226 -3.34 -10.22 14.96
N PRO A 227 -2.81 -11.08 15.85
CA PRO A 227 -2.06 -12.25 15.44
C PRO A 227 -2.88 -13.21 14.57
N PHE A 228 -2.24 -13.78 13.56
CA PHE A 228 -2.81 -14.80 12.67
C PHE A 228 -1.80 -15.92 12.43
N THR A 229 -2.27 -17.08 12.01
CA THR A 229 -1.39 -18.22 11.66
C THR A 229 -0.83 -18.04 10.27
N GLU A 230 -1.70 -17.70 9.32
CA GLU A 230 -1.34 -17.43 7.92
C GLU A 230 -2.31 -16.44 7.30
N ALA A 231 -1.85 -15.66 6.34
CA ALA A 231 -2.65 -14.72 5.56
C ALA A 231 -2.15 -14.67 4.11
N SER A 232 -3.02 -14.37 3.17
CA SER A 232 -2.62 -13.92 1.86
C SER A 232 -2.46 -12.41 1.87
N ALA A 233 -1.37 -11.88 1.32
CA ALA A 233 -1.20 -10.44 1.17
C ALA A 233 -0.86 -10.12 -0.28
N GLY A 234 -1.44 -9.07 -0.83
CA GLY A 234 -1.24 -8.78 -2.26
C GLY A 234 -1.86 -7.48 -2.73
N ILE A 235 -1.92 -7.35 -4.02
CA ILE A 235 -2.32 -6.12 -4.72
C ILE A 235 -3.46 -6.40 -5.68
N ILE A 236 -4.38 -5.44 -5.80
CA ILE A 236 -5.31 -5.34 -6.91
C ILE A 236 -4.92 -4.09 -7.72
N SER A 237 -4.51 -4.30 -8.98
CA SER A 237 -4.13 -3.22 -9.88
C SER A 237 -5.30 -2.85 -10.78
N PHE A 238 -5.79 -1.63 -10.67
CA PHE A 238 -6.90 -1.16 -11.52
C PHE A 238 -6.51 -1.08 -12.99
N LYS A 239 -5.26 -0.72 -13.28
CA LYS A 239 -4.76 -0.65 -14.66
C LYS A 239 -4.61 -2.04 -15.29
N ASN A 240 -4.28 -3.07 -14.51
CA ASN A 240 -4.13 -4.46 -14.95
C ASN A 240 -5.20 -5.35 -14.31
N PHE A 241 -6.42 -4.86 -14.19
CA PHE A 241 -7.50 -5.51 -13.44
C PHE A 241 -7.78 -6.95 -13.87
N ASP A 242 -7.51 -7.27 -15.14
CA ASP A 242 -7.70 -8.62 -15.69
C ASP A 242 -6.77 -9.67 -15.05
N GLN A 243 -5.70 -9.25 -14.36
CA GLN A 243 -4.88 -10.15 -13.55
C GLN A 243 -5.54 -10.50 -12.19
N GLY A 244 -6.61 -9.80 -11.81
CA GLY A 244 -7.30 -9.96 -10.53
C GLY A 244 -6.41 -9.63 -9.34
N TYR A 245 -6.58 -10.36 -8.27
CA TYR A 245 -5.74 -10.29 -7.08
C TYR A 245 -4.37 -10.89 -7.36
N ILE A 246 -3.32 -10.12 -7.11
CA ILE A 246 -1.92 -10.51 -7.31
C ILE A 246 -1.28 -10.73 -5.95
N PRO A 247 -1.19 -11.97 -5.45
CA PRO A 247 -0.65 -12.26 -4.13
C PRO A 247 0.87 -12.11 -4.08
N PHE A 248 1.40 -11.91 -2.89
CA PHE A 248 2.81 -12.10 -2.60
C PHE A 248 3.22 -13.52 -3.01
N ALA A 249 4.38 -13.65 -3.62
CA ALA A 249 4.78 -14.89 -4.25
C ALA A 249 6.28 -15.15 -4.12
N PHE A 250 6.65 -16.41 -4.11
CA PHE A 250 8.03 -16.83 -4.29
C PHE A 250 8.30 -17.20 -5.75
N LYS A 251 9.48 -16.84 -6.23
CA LYS A 251 9.95 -17.20 -7.54
C LYS A 251 10.26 -18.69 -7.59
N ALA A 252 9.65 -19.39 -8.54
CA ALA A 252 9.85 -20.82 -8.80
C ALA A 252 10.26 -21.00 -10.27
N GLY A 253 11.56 -21.01 -10.52
CA GLY A 253 12.12 -21.06 -11.89
C GLY A 253 11.74 -19.80 -12.68
N ARG A 254 10.90 -19.96 -13.73
CA ARG A 254 10.41 -18.83 -14.55
C ARG A 254 9.04 -18.31 -14.14
N SER A 255 8.41 -18.89 -13.13
CA SER A 255 7.08 -18.53 -12.63
C SER A 255 7.14 -17.97 -11.21
N TYR A 256 5.99 -17.46 -10.74
CA TYR A 256 5.77 -17.04 -9.37
C TYR A 256 4.63 -17.86 -8.79
N GLN A 257 4.83 -18.42 -7.60
CA GLN A 257 3.83 -19.18 -6.84
C GLN A 257 3.44 -18.39 -5.61
N GLU A 258 2.13 -18.28 -5.35
CA GLU A 258 1.64 -17.62 -4.14
C GLU A 258 2.31 -18.20 -2.90
N LYS A 259 2.80 -17.33 -2.03
CA LYS A 259 3.32 -17.68 -0.72
C LYS A 259 2.42 -17.03 0.34
N MET A 260 1.80 -17.87 1.16
CA MET A 260 1.09 -17.40 2.34
C MET A 260 2.07 -16.74 3.30
N ILE A 261 1.64 -15.64 3.91
CA ILE A 261 2.40 -14.95 4.94
C ILE A 261 2.20 -15.69 6.25
N ASP A 262 3.23 -16.36 6.68
CA ASP A 262 3.33 -17.10 7.93
C ASP A 262 4.40 -16.47 8.85
N VAL A 263 4.63 -17.09 10.00
CA VAL A 263 5.61 -16.61 10.97
C VAL A 263 7.02 -16.53 10.40
N GLU A 264 7.41 -17.46 9.52
CA GLU A 264 8.74 -17.49 8.90
C GLU A 264 8.93 -16.30 7.94
N VAL A 265 7.94 -16.03 7.08
CA VAL A 265 7.96 -14.87 6.17
C VAL A 265 8.02 -13.57 6.97
N LEU A 266 7.24 -13.45 8.07
CA LEU A 266 7.25 -12.26 8.92
C LEU A 266 8.59 -12.05 9.62
N GLN A 267 9.22 -13.11 10.11
CA GLN A 267 10.55 -13.03 10.73
C GLN A 267 11.64 -12.61 9.74
N ASN A 268 11.62 -13.17 8.52
CA ASN A 268 12.55 -12.77 7.48
C ASN A 268 12.35 -11.31 7.07
N PHE A 269 11.10 -10.86 6.94
CA PHE A 269 10.79 -9.46 6.67
C PHE A 269 11.23 -8.54 7.81
N GLU A 270 11.01 -8.92 9.07
CA GLU A 270 11.45 -8.15 10.24
C GLU A 270 12.96 -7.90 10.21
N GLN A 271 13.77 -8.91 9.86
CA GLN A 271 15.21 -8.76 9.73
C GLN A 271 15.59 -7.72 8.67
N VAL A 272 14.94 -7.76 7.51
CA VAL A 272 15.13 -6.76 6.45
C VAL A 272 14.73 -5.36 6.91
N LEU A 273 13.60 -5.24 7.58
CA LEU A 273 13.11 -3.97 8.13
C LEU A 273 14.09 -3.40 9.16
N PHE A 274 14.59 -4.24 10.07
CA PHE A 274 15.56 -3.82 11.07
C PHE A 274 16.88 -3.38 10.42
N ALA A 275 17.40 -4.14 9.47
CA ALA A 275 18.62 -3.78 8.74
C ALA A 275 18.47 -2.44 8.01
N LEU A 276 17.34 -2.21 7.35
CA LEU A 276 17.06 -0.95 6.66
C LEU A 276 17.00 0.24 7.63
N ILE A 277 16.35 0.08 8.78
CA ILE A 277 16.29 1.14 9.80
C ILE A 277 17.68 1.37 10.41
N GLN A 278 18.45 0.31 10.69
CA GLN A 278 19.83 0.44 11.17
C GLN A 278 20.73 1.19 10.17
N GLU A 279 20.58 0.93 8.88
CA GLU A 279 21.29 1.65 7.83
C GLU A 279 20.97 3.15 7.83
N LEU A 280 19.70 3.53 8.01
CA LEU A 280 19.29 4.92 8.17
C LEU A 280 20.02 5.61 9.34
N PHE A 281 20.17 4.92 10.47
CA PHE A 281 20.85 5.43 11.67
C PHE A 281 22.38 5.27 11.65
N ASN A 282 22.95 4.57 10.67
CA ASN A 282 24.38 4.39 10.59
C ASN A 282 25.08 5.64 10.03
N LYS A 283 25.92 6.28 10.86
CA LYS A 283 26.66 7.51 10.49
C LYS A 283 27.76 7.27 9.48
N GLU A 284 28.28 6.05 9.39
CA GLU A 284 29.36 5.69 8.45
C GLU A 284 28.84 5.49 7.03
N ILE A 285 27.53 5.27 6.86
CA ILE A 285 26.90 5.13 5.56
C ILE A 285 26.35 6.48 5.12
N HIS A 286 26.94 7.04 4.08
CA HIS A 286 26.50 8.31 3.49
C HIS A 286 25.28 8.13 2.59
N LEU A 287 24.51 9.19 2.44
CA LEU A 287 23.41 9.22 1.48
C LEU A 287 23.99 9.40 0.09
N THR A 288 23.86 8.39 -0.75
CA THR A 288 24.39 8.40 -2.12
C THR A 288 23.24 8.37 -3.11
N GLU A 289 23.31 9.26 -4.08
CA GLU A 289 22.34 9.28 -5.18
C GLU A 289 22.39 7.96 -5.95
N LYS A 290 21.21 7.37 -6.17
CA LYS A 290 21.06 6.21 -7.03
C LYS A 290 20.58 6.66 -8.40
N PRO A 291 21.09 6.07 -9.50
CA PRO A 291 20.52 6.31 -10.82
C PRO A 291 19.07 5.83 -10.85
N VAL A 292 18.20 6.66 -11.39
CA VAL A 292 16.76 6.36 -11.55
C VAL A 292 16.55 5.53 -12.81
#